data_6f94194bd1a37b1d0aec259fbb834ee9
#
_entry.id   6f94194bd1a37b1d0aec259fbb834ee9
#
_cell.length_a   1.000
_cell.length_b   1.000
_cell.length_c   1.000
_cell.angle_alpha   90.00
_cell.angle_beta   90.00
_cell.angle_gamma   90.00
#
_symmetry.space_group_name_H-M   'P 1'
#
loop_
_entity.id
_entity.type
_entity.pdbx_description
1 polymer ?
#
loop_
_entity_poly.entity_id
_entity_poly.type
_entity_poly.pdbx_seq_one_letter_code
_entity_poly.pdbx_strand_id
1 'polypeptide(L)'
;KFRIIILIIILFVSCDNDNTWDCIQLSGEQINKVFSVQNFNKIIVNRDINLIIRQGNDFNVEVYTGTNLLDDINVTVINDELQLSDYNTCNFVRDYGQITFIVTAPDIIQIRNNSQYKIISEGMLNYSNLTLISDDYNNSDNIAVGDFELELNSSIIRVISNKLSSFYLSGNVNDISIEFYSGFGRFEGENLISNFVNIYHRGENDIIVNPQISLVGELRSTGNLITTNTPDIVDVVEHYTGSLIFDD
;
A
#
# COMPACT_ATOMS: atom_id res chain seq x y z
N LYS A 1 56.20 9.64 12.10
CA LYS A 1 55.11 9.96 13.05
C LYS A 1 54.24 11.12 12.56
N PHE A 2 54.79 12.17 11.93
CA PHE A 2 54.03 13.32 11.40
C PHE A 2 53.11 12.97 10.23
N ARG A 3 53.50 12.02 9.36
CA ARG A 3 52.69 11.56 8.22
C ARG A 3 51.46 10.73 8.64
N ILE A 4 51.51 10.03 9.77
CA ILE A 4 50.38 9.25 10.30
C ILE A 4 49.34 10.19 10.93
N ILE A 5 49.78 11.28 11.58
CA ILE A 5 48.86 12.28 12.15
C ILE A 5 48.09 13.02 11.05
N ILE A 6 48.72 13.35 9.91
CA ILE A 6 48.08 13.97 8.77
C ILE A 6 47.00 13.02 8.14
N LEU A 7 47.32 11.71 8.08
CA LEU A 7 46.37 10.73 7.53
C LEU A 7 45.11 10.57 8.43
N ILE A 8 45.29 10.63 9.77
CA ILE A 8 44.19 10.59 10.73
C ILE A 8 43.32 11.86 10.64
N ILE A 9 43.91 13.04 10.43
CA ILE A 9 43.17 14.31 10.28
C ILE A 9 42.34 14.31 9.00
N ILE A 10 42.82 13.70 7.91
CA ILE A 10 42.05 13.59 6.65
C ILE A 10 40.81 12.70 6.78
N LEU A 11 40.84 11.70 7.68
CA LEU A 11 39.68 10.83 7.95
C LEU A 11 38.55 11.55 8.70
N PHE A 12 38.78 12.67 9.34
CA PHE A 12 37.77 13.45 10.04
C PHE A 12 37.13 14.58 9.19
N VAL A 13 37.60 14.84 7.98
CA VAL A 13 37.11 15.94 7.12
C VAL A 13 36.15 15.45 6.04
N SER A 14 35.81 14.13 6.05
CA SER A 14 35.08 13.50 4.95
C SER A 14 33.59 13.27 5.18
N CYS A 15 32.94 13.95 6.13
CA CYS A 15 31.49 13.80 6.33
C CYS A 15 30.85 15.14 6.66
N ASP A 16 30.74 15.99 5.66
CA ASP A 16 29.87 17.17 5.73
C ASP A 16 28.66 16.91 4.83
N ASN A 17 27.82 15.96 5.26
CA ASN A 17 26.51 15.76 4.69
C ASN A 17 25.53 16.01 5.83
N ASP A 18 24.62 16.96 5.67
CA ASP A 18 23.68 17.43 6.69
C ASP A 18 22.85 16.28 7.33
N ASN A 19 22.80 15.12 6.68
CA ASN A 19 22.07 13.93 7.11
C ASN A 19 22.93 12.81 7.73
N THR A 20 24.20 13.06 8.05
CA THR A 20 25.10 12.01 8.60
C THR A 20 24.64 11.53 9.99
N TRP A 21 23.96 12.38 10.74
CA TRP A 21 23.45 12.07 12.07
C TRP A 21 22.21 11.18 12.05
N ASP A 22 21.40 11.22 10.98
CA ASP A 22 20.18 10.42 10.83
C ASP A 22 20.51 8.91 10.83
N CYS A 23 21.68 8.55 10.29
CA CYS A 23 22.09 7.14 10.19
C CYS A 23 22.34 6.45 11.53
N ILE A 24 22.70 7.22 12.56
CA ILE A 24 22.97 6.72 13.92
C ILE A 24 21.96 7.25 14.94
N GLN A 25 20.89 7.89 14.46
CA GLN A 25 19.81 8.42 15.30
C GLN A 25 18.97 7.27 15.86
N LEU A 26 18.78 7.23 17.17
CA LEU A 26 17.83 6.34 17.84
C LEU A 26 16.43 6.88 17.69
N SER A 27 15.41 6.01 17.70
CA SER A 27 14.00 6.41 17.60
C SER A 27 13.54 7.35 18.72
N GLY A 28 14.17 7.29 19.89
CA GLY A 28 13.72 8.01 21.08
C GLY A 28 12.54 7.32 21.78
N GLU A 29 11.88 8.04 22.69
CA GLU A 29 10.66 7.55 23.34
C GLU A 29 9.49 7.49 22.37
N GLN A 30 8.60 6.51 22.54
CA GLN A 30 7.40 6.39 21.73
C GLN A 30 6.41 7.50 22.09
N ILE A 31 5.92 8.17 21.08
CA ILE A 31 4.92 9.25 21.19
C ILE A 31 3.77 9.06 20.22
N ASN A 32 2.67 9.70 20.53
CA ASN A 32 1.53 9.89 19.66
C ASN A 32 1.35 11.37 19.37
N LYS A 33 1.15 11.76 18.11
CA LYS A 33 0.85 13.13 17.69
C LYS A 33 -0.32 13.14 16.72
N VAL A 34 -1.28 14.01 17.00
CA VAL A 34 -2.42 14.29 16.12
C VAL A 34 -2.10 15.49 15.24
N PHE A 35 -2.39 15.36 13.95
CA PHE A 35 -2.25 16.42 12.97
C PHE A 35 -3.61 17.03 12.65
N SER A 36 -3.69 18.37 12.66
CA SER A 36 -4.87 19.06 12.16
C SER A 36 -4.79 19.13 10.63
N VAL A 37 -5.73 18.49 9.96
CA VAL A 37 -5.78 18.40 8.50
C VAL A 37 -7.08 18.97 7.97
N GLN A 38 -7.08 19.38 6.69
CA GLN A 38 -8.31 19.69 5.94
C GLN A 38 -8.97 18.37 5.52
N ASN A 39 -10.21 18.44 5.04
CA ASN A 39 -10.90 17.28 4.48
C ASN A 39 -10.14 16.74 3.26
N PHE A 40 -10.16 15.43 3.12
CA PHE A 40 -9.54 14.71 2.01
C PHE A 40 -10.41 13.49 1.65
N ASN A 41 -10.26 13.00 0.44
CA ASN A 41 -10.90 11.76 -0.01
C ASN A 41 -9.92 10.80 -0.71
N LYS A 42 -8.63 11.15 -0.74
CA LYS A 42 -7.55 10.30 -1.26
C LYS A 42 -6.42 10.25 -0.26
N ILE A 43 -5.69 9.13 -0.26
CA ILE A 43 -4.51 8.95 0.60
C ILE A 43 -3.35 8.45 -0.26
N ILE A 44 -2.18 9.08 -0.11
CA ILE A 44 -0.89 8.56 -0.58
C ILE A 44 -0.02 8.28 0.64
N VAL A 45 0.44 7.04 0.73
CA VAL A 45 1.42 6.60 1.73
C VAL A 45 2.76 6.48 1.04
N ASN A 46 3.71 7.34 1.41
CA ASN A 46 5.07 7.28 0.90
C ASN A 46 5.94 6.38 1.79
N ARG A 47 7.23 6.26 1.43
CA ARG A 47 8.20 5.32 2.02
C ARG A 47 8.16 5.28 3.55
N ASP A 48 8.52 4.11 4.09
CA ASP A 48 8.78 3.84 5.52
C ASP A 48 7.58 4.01 6.48
N ILE A 49 6.35 4.05 5.95
CA ILE A 49 5.12 4.27 6.70
C ILE A 49 4.21 3.03 6.68
N ASN A 50 3.75 2.59 7.86
CA ASN A 50 2.59 1.73 8.04
C ASN A 50 1.33 2.58 8.12
N LEU A 51 0.23 2.13 7.52
CA LEU A 51 -1.05 2.83 7.61
C LEU A 51 -2.15 1.92 8.16
N ILE A 52 -2.85 2.42 9.17
CA ILE A 52 -4.10 1.86 9.67
C ILE A 52 -5.23 2.79 9.26
N ILE A 53 -6.24 2.27 8.56
CA ILE A 53 -7.41 3.05 8.14
C ILE A 53 -8.59 2.64 9.00
N ARG A 54 -9.29 3.65 9.50
CA ARG A 54 -10.51 3.51 10.27
C ARG A 54 -11.62 4.35 9.64
N GLN A 55 -12.81 3.81 9.51
CA GLN A 55 -13.95 4.63 9.13
C GLN A 55 -14.52 5.36 10.36
N GLY A 56 -14.82 6.65 10.21
CA GLY A 56 -15.43 7.46 11.25
C GLY A 56 -16.02 8.75 10.69
N ASN A 57 -16.79 9.47 11.49
CA ASN A 57 -17.51 10.67 11.03
C ASN A 57 -16.60 11.88 10.81
N ASP A 58 -15.47 11.92 11.49
CA ASP A 58 -14.54 13.06 11.49
C ASP A 58 -13.22 12.67 10.83
N PHE A 59 -12.54 13.66 10.26
CA PHE A 59 -11.18 13.50 9.76
C PHE A 59 -10.18 13.58 10.92
N ASN A 60 -9.39 12.54 11.10
CA ASN A 60 -8.34 12.51 12.10
C ASN A 60 -7.10 11.80 11.55
N VAL A 61 -5.94 12.37 11.78
CA VAL A 61 -4.66 11.80 11.37
C VAL A 61 -3.74 11.78 12.59
N GLU A 62 -3.41 10.58 13.03
CA GLU A 62 -2.53 10.35 14.18
C GLU A 62 -1.28 9.62 13.70
N VAL A 63 -0.12 9.96 14.28
CA VAL A 63 1.12 9.20 14.08
C VAL A 63 1.62 8.66 15.40
N TYR A 64 2.01 7.40 15.39
CA TYR A 64 2.77 6.72 16.45
C TYR A 64 4.19 6.52 15.97
N THR A 65 5.16 7.13 16.66
CA THR A 65 6.57 7.10 16.25
C THR A 65 7.49 7.42 17.43
N GLY A 66 8.80 7.36 17.20
CA GLY A 66 9.80 7.85 18.17
C GLY A 66 9.93 9.37 18.13
N THR A 67 10.20 9.98 19.28
CA THR A 67 10.36 11.44 19.42
C THR A 67 11.39 12.02 18.45
N ASN A 68 12.48 11.30 18.19
CA ASN A 68 13.55 11.78 17.32
C ASN A 68 13.22 11.70 15.83
N LEU A 69 12.19 10.94 15.44
CA LEU A 69 11.77 10.76 14.04
C LEU A 69 10.70 11.76 13.63
N LEU A 70 10.08 12.42 14.59
CA LEU A 70 8.86 13.23 14.37
C LEU A 70 9.09 14.44 13.48
N ASP A 71 10.27 15.07 13.55
CA ASP A 71 10.58 16.30 12.83
C ASP A 71 10.71 16.06 11.31
N ASP A 72 11.04 14.82 10.90
CA ASP A 72 11.16 14.40 9.51
C ASP A 72 9.86 13.80 8.94
N ILE A 73 8.78 13.78 9.72
CA ILE A 73 7.46 13.34 9.27
C ILE A 73 6.69 14.53 8.70
N ASN A 74 6.20 14.37 7.48
CA ASN A 74 5.37 15.37 6.83
C ASN A 74 3.95 14.85 6.54
N VAL A 75 2.95 15.67 6.90
CA VAL A 75 1.53 15.42 6.68
C VAL A 75 0.94 16.63 5.98
N THR A 76 0.52 16.47 4.75
CA THR A 76 -0.06 17.56 3.94
C THR A 76 -1.32 17.09 3.22
N VAL A 77 -2.23 18.02 2.96
CA VAL A 77 -3.41 17.78 2.11
C VAL A 77 -3.32 18.73 0.91
N ILE A 78 -3.25 18.17 -0.30
CA ILE A 78 -3.15 18.90 -1.55
C ILE A 78 -4.21 18.35 -2.52
N ASN A 79 -5.11 19.18 -3.01
CA ASN A 79 -6.18 18.79 -3.94
C ASN A 79 -7.01 17.59 -3.42
N ASP A 80 -7.45 17.66 -2.17
CA ASP A 80 -8.21 16.62 -1.46
C ASP A 80 -7.45 15.29 -1.28
N GLU A 81 -6.13 15.29 -1.43
CA GLU A 81 -5.26 14.13 -1.24
C GLU A 81 -4.36 14.31 -0.02
N LEU A 82 -4.54 13.44 0.98
CA LEU A 82 -3.66 13.32 2.14
C LEU A 82 -2.37 12.64 1.73
N GLN A 83 -1.26 13.34 1.89
CA GLN A 83 0.08 12.82 1.63
C GLN A 83 0.82 12.61 2.95
N LEU A 84 1.18 11.36 3.23
CA LEU A 84 1.95 10.94 4.39
C LEU A 84 3.37 10.62 3.93
N SER A 85 4.37 11.32 4.47
CA SER A 85 5.76 11.16 4.05
C SER A 85 6.70 11.10 5.25
N ASP A 86 7.70 10.24 5.15
CA ASP A 86 8.85 10.15 6.03
C ASP A 86 10.12 10.55 5.28
N TYR A 87 10.86 11.51 5.82
CA TYR A 87 12.12 11.99 5.30
C TYR A 87 13.33 11.51 6.11
N ASN A 88 13.15 10.61 7.04
CA ASN A 88 14.23 9.93 7.77
C ASN A 88 15.02 9.01 6.82
N THR A 89 16.08 9.52 6.22
CA THR A 89 16.71 8.93 5.02
C THR A 89 17.67 7.79 5.28
N CYS A 90 18.16 7.63 6.51
CA CYS A 90 19.19 6.64 6.85
C CYS A 90 18.91 5.95 8.17
N ASN A 91 19.19 4.65 8.26
CA ASN A 91 18.98 3.85 9.45
C ASN A 91 20.00 2.72 9.58
N PHE A 92 20.96 2.85 10.53
CA PHE A 92 21.91 1.77 10.88
C PHE A 92 21.67 1.18 12.25
N VAL A 93 20.92 1.84 13.12
CA VAL A 93 20.88 1.51 14.56
C VAL A 93 19.48 1.35 15.14
N ARG A 94 18.44 1.73 14.44
CA ARG A 94 17.04 1.61 14.90
C ARG A 94 16.29 0.50 14.14
N ASP A 95 15.28 -0.06 14.75
CA ASP A 95 14.39 -1.02 14.10
C ASP A 95 13.62 -0.35 12.95
N TYR A 96 13.24 -1.14 11.94
CA TYR A 96 12.42 -0.69 10.83
C TYR A 96 10.93 -0.66 11.21
N GLY A 97 10.12 0.11 10.45
CA GLY A 97 8.67 0.15 10.65
C GLY A 97 8.22 0.92 11.88
N GLN A 98 9.02 1.88 12.33
CA GLN A 98 8.76 2.67 13.54
C GLN A 98 7.65 3.72 13.39
N ILE A 99 7.19 3.97 12.14
CA ILE A 99 6.20 5.00 11.86
C ILE A 99 4.89 4.32 11.47
N THR A 100 3.87 4.54 12.28
CA THR A 100 2.51 4.05 12.01
C THR A 100 1.54 5.20 12.06
N PHE A 101 0.85 5.47 10.95
CA PHE A 101 -0.26 6.39 10.92
C PHE A 101 -1.59 5.67 11.16
N ILE A 102 -2.48 6.30 11.91
CA ILE A 102 -3.89 5.95 11.99
C ILE A 102 -4.68 7.08 11.36
N VAL A 103 -5.36 6.78 10.27
CA VAL A 103 -6.17 7.74 9.52
C VAL A 103 -7.64 7.37 9.67
N THR A 104 -8.42 8.28 10.23
CA THR A 104 -9.88 8.16 10.30
C THR A 104 -10.51 9.13 9.31
N ALA A 105 -11.47 8.64 8.51
CA ALA A 105 -12.22 9.46 7.55
C ALA A 105 -13.61 8.87 7.29
N PRO A 106 -14.60 9.71 6.95
CA PRO A 106 -15.96 9.25 6.65
C PRO A 106 -16.06 8.48 5.34
N ASP A 107 -15.29 8.89 4.33
CA ASP A 107 -15.26 8.26 3.01
C ASP A 107 -13.91 8.51 2.32
N ILE A 108 -13.37 7.47 1.68
CA ILE A 108 -12.14 7.51 0.89
C ILE A 108 -12.39 6.83 -0.45
N ILE A 109 -12.00 7.51 -1.53
CA ILE A 109 -12.18 7.01 -2.90
C ILE A 109 -10.91 6.44 -3.51
N GLN A 110 -9.73 6.72 -2.93
CA GLN A 110 -8.46 6.22 -3.44
C GLN A 110 -7.42 6.09 -2.32
N ILE A 111 -6.71 4.98 -2.33
CA ILE A 111 -5.55 4.74 -1.49
C ILE A 111 -4.40 4.26 -2.36
N ARG A 112 -3.28 5.01 -2.34
CA ARG A 112 -2.04 4.64 -3.02
C ARG A 112 -0.97 4.25 -2.02
N ASN A 113 -0.40 3.07 -2.18
CA ASN A 113 0.71 2.60 -1.38
C ASN A 113 2.03 2.70 -2.15
N ASN A 114 2.84 3.70 -1.83
CA ASN A 114 4.20 3.86 -2.32
C ASN A 114 5.24 3.38 -1.28
N SER A 115 4.79 2.79 -0.17
CA SER A 115 5.61 2.26 0.91
C SER A 115 5.96 0.79 0.69
N GLN A 116 6.89 0.29 1.47
CA GLN A 116 7.17 -1.14 1.62
C GLN A 116 6.37 -1.79 2.77
N TYR A 117 5.61 -1.00 3.52
CA TYR A 117 4.82 -1.48 4.64
C TYR A 117 3.34 -1.62 4.31
N LYS A 118 2.64 -2.32 5.19
CA LYS A 118 1.21 -2.65 5.01
C LYS A 118 0.30 -1.45 5.20
N ILE A 119 -0.80 -1.48 4.45
CA ILE A 119 -2.01 -0.72 4.71
C ILE A 119 -3.07 -1.69 5.21
N ILE A 120 -3.57 -1.48 6.42
CA ILE A 120 -4.59 -2.33 7.03
C ILE A 120 -5.84 -1.53 7.39
N SER A 121 -7.01 -2.18 7.39
CA SER A 121 -8.22 -1.57 7.97
C SER A 121 -8.39 -1.98 9.44
N GLU A 122 -8.81 -1.05 10.27
CA GLU A 122 -9.32 -1.35 11.61
C GLU A 122 -10.84 -1.44 11.54
N GLY A 123 -11.33 -2.67 11.33
CA GLY A 123 -12.72 -2.98 11.08
C GLY A 123 -13.14 -2.76 9.63
N MET A 124 -14.42 -2.93 9.38
CA MET A 124 -15.02 -2.85 8.04
C MET A 124 -15.11 -1.40 7.55
N LEU A 125 -14.62 -1.18 6.33
CA LEU A 125 -14.73 0.10 5.62
C LEU A 125 -15.92 0.05 4.66
N ASN A 126 -16.91 0.93 4.88
CA ASN A 126 -18.11 1.06 4.04
C ASN A 126 -17.95 2.21 3.04
N TYR A 127 -16.86 2.23 2.30
CA TYR A 127 -16.60 3.22 1.25
C TYR A 127 -17.26 2.78 -0.05
N SER A 128 -18.17 3.61 -0.59
CA SER A 128 -18.97 3.23 -1.77
C SER A 128 -18.13 2.87 -2.97
N ASN A 129 -17.09 3.66 -3.27
CA ASN A 129 -16.20 3.47 -4.41
C ASN A 129 -14.76 3.61 -3.93
N LEU A 130 -13.96 2.58 -4.07
CA LEU A 130 -12.57 2.60 -3.59
C LEU A 130 -11.61 2.09 -4.67
N THR A 131 -10.58 2.88 -4.96
CA THR A 131 -9.46 2.47 -5.80
C THR A 131 -8.22 2.24 -4.95
N LEU A 132 -7.66 1.03 -5.03
CA LEU A 132 -6.40 0.65 -4.39
C LEU A 132 -5.29 0.62 -5.45
N ILE A 133 -4.18 1.30 -5.20
CA ILE A 133 -3.11 1.48 -6.19
C ILE A 133 -1.76 1.13 -5.59
N SER A 134 -1.03 0.24 -6.27
CA SER A 134 0.38 -0.05 -6.02
C SER A 134 1.12 -0.10 -7.35
N ASP A 135 1.57 1.07 -7.83
CA ASP A 135 2.28 1.19 -9.09
C ASP A 135 3.42 2.22 -9.02
N ASP A 136 4.28 2.22 -10.04
CA ASP A 136 5.36 3.19 -10.21
C ASP A 136 5.21 4.06 -11.47
N TYR A 137 4.05 4.10 -12.09
CA TYR A 137 3.83 4.82 -13.35
C TYR A 137 4.13 6.32 -13.26
N ASN A 138 3.85 6.94 -12.12
CA ASN A 138 4.06 8.38 -11.93
C ASN A 138 5.43 8.72 -11.36
N ASN A 139 6.10 7.78 -10.74
CA ASN A 139 7.43 7.96 -10.15
C ASN A 139 8.12 6.60 -9.97
N SER A 140 9.21 6.38 -10.73
CA SER A 140 10.02 5.14 -10.66
C SER A 140 10.70 4.94 -9.30
N ASP A 141 10.82 6.00 -8.48
CA ASP A 141 11.43 5.93 -7.15
C ASP A 141 10.45 5.40 -6.08
N ASN A 142 9.17 5.23 -6.44
CA ASN A 142 8.19 4.60 -5.57
C ASN A 142 8.58 3.13 -5.34
N ILE A 143 8.62 2.73 -4.06
CA ILE A 143 8.89 1.34 -3.68
C ILE A 143 7.70 0.46 -4.06
N ALA A 144 6.47 0.87 -3.69
CA ALA A 144 5.20 0.26 -4.07
C ALA A 144 5.21 -1.29 -3.98
N VAL A 145 5.65 -1.81 -2.84
CA VAL A 145 5.71 -3.27 -2.56
C VAL A 145 4.96 -3.67 -1.28
N GLY A 146 4.47 -2.68 -0.52
CA GLY A 146 3.68 -2.93 0.68
C GLY A 146 2.29 -3.45 0.35
N ASP A 147 1.82 -4.39 1.17
CA ASP A 147 0.56 -5.08 0.98
C ASP A 147 -0.64 -4.27 1.46
N PHE A 148 -1.83 -4.68 1.01
CA PHE A 148 -3.12 -4.22 1.52
C PHE A 148 -3.82 -5.39 2.23
N GLU A 149 -4.35 -5.13 3.44
CA GLU A 149 -5.12 -6.08 4.22
C GLU A 149 -6.38 -5.38 4.74
N LEU A 150 -7.49 -5.47 3.98
CA LEU A 150 -8.67 -4.65 4.19
C LEU A 150 -9.94 -5.48 4.29
N GLU A 151 -10.82 -5.10 5.23
CA GLU A 151 -12.19 -5.57 5.32
C GLU A 151 -13.13 -4.52 4.73
N LEU A 152 -13.91 -4.88 3.70
CA LEU A 152 -14.62 -3.94 2.84
C LEU A 152 -16.09 -4.29 2.69
N ASN A 153 -16.94 -3.25 2.62
CA ASN A 153 -18.31 -3.34 2.18
C ASN A 153 -18.58 -2.19 1.20
N SER A 154 -18.47 -2.47 -0.10
CA SER A 154 -18.39 -1.44 -1.14
C SER A 154 -19.29 -1.73 -2.33
N SER A 155 -19.70 -0.70 -3.05
CA SER A 155 -20.38 -0.89 -4.33
C SER A 155 -19.37 -1.21 -5.44
N ILE A 156 -18.28 -0.45 -5.51
CA ILE A 156 -17.26 -0.61 -6.55
C ILE A 156 -15.87 -0.59 -5.94
N ILE A 157 -15.07 -1.59 -6.29
CA ILE A 157 -13.63 -1.64 -5.96
C ILE A 157 -12.83 -1.75 -7.26
N ARG A 158 -11.75 -0.98 -7.33
CA ARG A 158 -10.75 -1.11 -8.38
C ARG A 158 -9.38 -1.33 -7.78
N VAL A 159 -8.66 -2.35 -8.21
CA VAL A 159 -7.31 -2.68 -7.77
C VAL A 159 -6.35 -2.55 -8.94
N ILE A 160 -5.31 -1.73 -8.79
CA ILE A 160 -4.30 -1.48 -9.81
C ILE A 160 -2.93 -1.83 -9.26
N SER A 161 -2.20 -2.71 -9.95
CA SER A 161 -0.84 -3.07 -9.58
C SER A 161 0.06 -3.32 -10.79
N ASN A 162 1.35 -2.96 -10.65
CA ASN A 162 2.39 -3.34 -11.60
C ASN A 162 3.69 -3.79 -10.91
N LYS A 163 3.65 -4.06 -9.59
CA LYS A 163 4.80 -4.37 -8.74
C LYS A 163 4.61 -5.69 -7.97
N LEU A 164 4.93 -5.67 -6.68
CA LEU A 164 5.03 -6.86 -5.82
C LEU A 164 3.94 -6.95 -4.76
N SER A 165 3.15 -5.89 -4.57
CA SER A 165 2.14 -5.82 -3.50
C SER A 165 1.11 -6.92 -3.62
N SER A 166 0.76 -7.50 -2.46
CA SER A 166 -0.34 -8.43 -2.33
C SER A 166 -1.57 -7.74 -1.74
N PHE A 167 -2.75 -8.14 -2.19
CA PHE A 167 -4.02 -7.58 -1.76
C PHE A 167 -4.84 -8.69 -1.08
N TYR A 168 -4.96 -8.62 0.23
CA TYR A 168 -5.76 -9.51 1.07
C TYR A 168 -7.07 -8.79 1.40
N LEU A 169 -8.11 -9.07 0.66
CA LEU A 169 -9.39 -8.37 0.79
C LEU A 169 -10.48 -9.33 1.25
N SER A 170 -11.33 -8.85 2.17
CA SER A 170 -12.47 -9.61 2.69
C SER A 170 -13.72 -8.74 2.80
N GLY A 171 -14.89 -9.39 2.93
CA GLY A 171 -16.19 -8.72 3.09
C GLY A 171 -17.07 -8.84 1.85
N ASN A 172 -17.68 -7.73 1.40
CA ASN A 172 -18.63 -7.75 0.30
C ASN A 172 -18.39 -6.60 -0.68
N VAL A 173 -18.53 -6.88 -1.98
CA VAL A 173 -18.49 -5.86 -3.04
C VAL A 173 -19.49 -6.21 -4.14
N ASN A 174 -20.12 -5.18 -4.75
CA ASN A 174 -20.94 -5.48 -5.92
C ASN A 174 -20.09 -5.68 -7.17
N ASP A 175 -19.25 -4.72 -7.51
CA ASP A 175 -18.39 -4.75 -8.70
C ASP A 175 -16.92 -4.62 -8.30
N ILE A 176 -16.07 -5.55 -8.75
CA ILE A 176 -14.62 -5.44 -8.58
C ILE A 176 -13.89 -5.56 -9.92
N SER A 177 -12.95 -4.63 -10.17
CA SER A 177 -11.99 -4.71 -11.26
C SER A 177 -10.58 -4.88 -10.71
N ILE A 178 -9.89 -5.94 -11.14
CA ILE A 178 -8.51 -6.26 -10.74
C ILE A 178 -7.62 -6.14 -11.97
N GLU A 179 -6.72 -5.16 -11.95
CA GLU A 179 -5.89 -4.78 -13.08
C GLU A 179 -4.40 -4.92 -12.71
N PHE A 180 -3.83 -6.09 -12.97
CA PHE A 180 -2.41 -6.36 -12.79
C PHE A 180 -1.69 -6.22 -14.11
N TYR A 181 -1.01 -5.09 -14.32
CA TYR A 181 -0.35 -4.77 -15.58
C TYR A 181 1.02 -5.42 -15.75
N SER A 182 1.66 -5.85 -14.66
CA SER A 182 2.92 -6.59 -14.62
C SER A 182 3.26 -6.99 -13.18
N GLY A 183 4.40 -7.68 -12.98
CA GLY A 183 4.97 -7.94 -11.65
C GLY A 183 4.49 -9.22 -11.01
N PHE A 184 4.80 -9.33 -9.72
CA PHE A 184 4.54 -10.53 -8.90
C PHE A 184 3.49 -10.28 -7.81
N GLY A 185 2.66 -9.26 -7.98
CA GLY A 185 1.53 -9.00 -7.07
C GLY A 185 0.58 -10.18 -7.01
N ARG A 186 -0.07 -10.38 -5.84
CA ARG A 186 -1.10 -11.38 -5.61
C ARG A 186 -2.41 -10.72 -5.23
N PHE A 187 -3.50 -11.40 -5.53
CA PHE A 187 -4.81 -11.01 -5.03
C PHE A 187 -5.45 -12.20 -4.31
N GLU A 188 -5.70 -12.03 -3.03
CA GLU A 188 -6.28 -13.04 -2.12
C GLU A 188 -7.67 -12.54 -1.70
N GLY A 189 -8.67 -12.84 -2.52
CA GLY A 189 -10.05 -12.41 -2.34
C GLY A 189 -11.05 -13.57 -2.13
N GLU A 190 -10.59 -14.70 -1.65
CA GLU A 190 -11.44 -15.85 -1.33
C GLU A 190 -12.57 -15.51 -0.34
N ASN A 191 -12.27 -14.56 0.57
CA ASN A 191 -13.20 -14.08 1.59
C ASN A 191 -13.91 -12.75 1.19
N LEU A 192 -13.72 -12.28 -0.06
CA LEU A 192 -14.41 -11.13 -0.62
C LEU A 192 -15.53 -11.58 -1.56
N ILE A 193 -16.75 -11.64 -1.06
CA ILE A 193 -17.93 -11.99 -1.87
C ILE A 193 -18.20 -10.89 -2.88
N SER A 194 -18.12 -11.21 -4.18
CA SER A 194 -18.20 -10.23 -5.26
C SER A 194 -19.26 -10.63 -6.29
N ASN A 195 -20.24 -9.76 -6.62
CA ASN A 195 -21.25 -10.12 -7.62
C ASN A 195 -20.66 -10.15 -9.03
N PHE A 196 -19.95 -9.11 -9.41
CA PHE A 196 -19.35 -8.95 -10.74
C PHE A 196 -17.85 -8.75 -10.62
N VAL A 197 -17.08 -9.66 -11.22
CA VAL A 197 -15.62 -9.65 -11.20
C VAL A 197 -15.08 -9.47 -12.61
N ASN A 198 -14.26 -8.43 -12.80
CA ASN A 198 -13.56 -8.14 -14.06
C ASN A 198 -12.04 -8.20 -13.84
N ILE A 199 -11.35 -8.97 -14.68
CA ILE A 199 -9.92 -9.27 -14.55
C ILE A 199 -9.15 -8.80 -15.79
N TYR A 200 -8.08 -8.03 -15.54
CA TYR A 200 -6.98 -7.87 -16.48
C TYR A 200 -5.68 -8.34 -15.80
N HIS A 201 -5.22 -9.52 -16.14
CA HIS A 201 -4.09 -10.15 -15.47
C HIS A 201 -2.89 -10.35 -16.40
N ARG A 202 -1.86 -9.54 -16.20
CA ARG A 202 -0.56 -9.66 -16.85
C ARG A 202 0.58 -9.85 -15.84
N GLY A 203 0.25 -10.21 -14.62
CA GLY A 203 1.19 -10.57 -13.56
C GLY A 203 1.59 -12.05 -13.61
N GLU A 204 2.50 -12.45 -12.71
CA GLU A 204 3.05 -13.80 -12.68
C GLU A 204 2.50 -14.66 -11.55
N ASN A 205 1.97 -14.04 -10.46
CA ASN A 205 1.32 -14.75 -9.36
C ASN A 205 -0.20 -14.86 -9.57
N ASP A 206 -0.83 -15.66 -8.74
CA ASP A 206 -2.24 -15.97 -8.85
C ASP A 206 -3.15 -14.83 -8.36
N ILE A 207 -4.34 -14.78 -8.93
CA ILE A 207 -5.48 -13.98 -8.48
C ILE A 207 -6.55 -14.96 -8.00
N ILE A 208 -6.95 -14.86 -6.72
CA ILE A 208 -8.00 -15.70 -6.13
C ILE A 208 -9.25 -14.85 -5.88
N VAL A 209 -10.40 -15.26 -6.41
CA VAL A 209 -11.65 -14.51 -6.35
C VAL A 209 -12.84 -15.39 -5.96
N ASN A 210 -13.90 -14.74 -5.46
CA ASN A 210 -15.17 -15.39 -5.07
C ASN A 210 -16.37 -14.72 -5.78
N PRO A 211 -16.52 -14.90 -7.12
CA PRO A 211 -17.57 -14.29 -7.92
C PRO A 211 -18.91 -14.99 -7.70
N GLN A 212 -20.01 -14.22 -7.61
CA GLN A 212 -21.35 -14.79 -7.41
C GLN A 212 -22.19 -14.83 -8.69
N ILE A 213 -22.07 -13.83 -9.56
CA ILE A 213 -22.92 -13.68 -10.77
C ILE A 213 -22.07 -13.79 -12.02
N SER A 214 -20.93 -13.08 -12.10
CA SER A 214 -20.13 -12.99 -13.32
C SER A 214 -18.65 -12.91 -13.04
N LEU A 215 -17.86 -13.67 -13.82
CA LEU A 215 -16.40 -13.64 -13.87
C LEU A 215 -15.97 -13.43 -15.34
N VAL A 216 -15.45 -12.25 -15.66
CA VAL A 216 -15.01 -11.91 -17.01
C VAL A 216 -13.60 -11.38 -17.02
N GLY A 217 -12.86 -11.53 -18.13
CA GLY A 217 -11.55 -10.88 -18.25
C GLY A 217 -10.54 -11.61 -19.09
N GLU A 218 -9.27 -11.27 -18.88
CA GLU A 218 -8.16 -11.73 -19.70
C GLU A 218 -6.93 -12.11 -18.87
N LEU A 219 -6.36 -13.29 -19.15
CA LEU A 219 -5.10 -13.77 -18.61
C LEU A 219 -4.01 -13.65 -19.69
N ARG A 220 -3.05 -12.75 -19.46
CA ARG A 220 -2.06 -12.38 -20.48
C ARG A 220 -0.62 -12.75 -20.10
N SER A 221 -0.40 -13.49 -19.00
CA SER A 221 0.90 -13.90 -18.51
C SER A 221 0.85 -15.32 -17.94
N THR A 222 1.70 -15.62 -16.94
CA THR A 222 1.84 -16.94 -16.32
C THR A 222 0.98 -17.14 -15.10
N GLY A 223 0.52 -16.06 -14.46
CA GLY A 223 -0.33 -16.13 -13.25
C GLY A 223 -1.71 -16.67 -13.56
N ASN A 224 -2.23 -17.48 -12.67
CA ASN A 224 -3.56 -18.10 -12.81
C ASN A 224 -4.66 -17.21 -12.21
N LEU A 225 -5.87 -17.47 -12.63
CA LEU A 225 -7.09 -16.98 -11.99
C LEU A 225 -7.79 -18.17 -11.34
N ILE A 226 -7.87 -18.13 -10.01
CA ILE A 226 -8.49 -19.19 -9.20
C ILE A 226 -9.82 -18.64 -8.68
N THR A 227 -10.88 -19.37 -8.92
CA THR A 227 -12.21 -19.02 -8.41
C THR A 227 -12.69 -20.05 -7.39
N THR A 228 -13.13 -19.57 -6.22
CA THR A 228 -13.66 -20.38 -5.12
C THR A 228 -15.17 -20.56 -5.19
N ASN A 229 -15.81 -20.04 -6.24
CA ASN A 229 -17.22 -20.23 -6.56
C ASN A 229 -17.43 -20.14 -8.06
N THR A 230 -18.26 -21.00 -8.63
CA THR A 230 -18.59 -21.00 -10.06
C THR A 230 -19.82 -20.12 -10.32
N PRO A 231 -19.68 -18.91 -10.89
CA PRO A 231 -20.79 -18.03 -11.20
C PRO A 231 -21.52 -18.48 -12.50
N ASP A 232 -22.75 -17.97 -12.72
CA ASP A 232 -23.54 -18.28 -13.90
C ASP A 232 -22.90 -17.84 -15.22
N ILE A 233 -22.13 -16.74 -15.19
CA ILE A 233 -21.45 -16.15 -16.35
C ILE A 233 -19.95 -16.23 -16.16
N VAL A 234 -19.29 -16.97 -17.06
CA VAL A 234 -17.83 -17.07 -17.13
C VAL A 234 -17.37 -16.75 -18.56
N ASP A 235 -16.62 -15.68 -18.73
CA ASP A 235 -16.03 -15.29 -20.02
C ASP A 235 -14.58 -14.80 -19.79
N VAL A 236 -13.66 -15.74 -19.68
CA VAL A 236 -12.23 -15.51 -19.42
C VAL A 236 -11.40 -15.98 -20.61
N VAL A 237 -10.62 -15.06 -21.18
CA VAL A 237 -9.74 -15.37 -22.32
C VAL A 237 -8.32 -15.60 -21.84
N GLU A 238 -7.79 -16.78 -22.11
CA GLU A 238 -6.42 -17.19 -21.81
C GLU A 238 -5.51 -16.93 -23.03
N HIS A 239 -4.58 -15.96 -22.89
CA HIS A 239 -3.67 -15.58 -23.99
C HIS A 239 -2.29 -16.22 -23.88
N TYR A 240 -1.92 -16.77 -22.72
CA TYR A 240 -0.60 -17.36 -22.47
C TYR A 240 -0.75 -18.64 -21.61
N THR A 241 0.13 -18.87 -20.65
CA THR A 241 0.15 -20.12 -19.87
C THR A 241 -0.66 -20.06 -18.57
N GLY A 242 -1.01 -18.88 -18.12
CA GLY A 242 -1.93 -18.72 -16.98
C GLY A 242 -3.32 -19.20 -17.36
N SER A 243 -3.98 -19.89 -16.45
CA SER A 243 -5.26 -20.57 -16.66
C SER A 243 -6.29 -20.21 -15.62
N LEU A 244 -7.57 -20.32 -15.99
CA LEU A 244 -8.71 -20.29 -15.07
C LEU A 244 -8.83 -21.63 -14.36
N ILE A 245 -8.84 -21.62 -13.03
CA ILE A 245 -8.93 -22.80 -12.18
C ILE A 245 -10.16 -22.66 -11.28
N PHE A 246 -11.00 -23.66 -11.23
CA PHE A 246 -12.14 -23.75 -10.33
C PHE A 246 -11.73 -24.57 -9.10
N ASP A 247 -11.81 -23.96 -7.91
CA ASP A 247 -11.49 -24.56 -6.60
C ASP A 247 -12.75 -24.52 -5.72
N ASP A 248 -13.77 -25.27 -6.17
CA ASP A 248 -15.12 -25.34 -5.56
C ASP A 248 -15.17 -26.43 -4.46
#